data_585628baa969f14527a28f629decf36d
#
_entry.id   585628baa969f14527a28f629decf36d
#
_cell.length_a   1.000
_cell.length_b   1.000
_cell.length_c   1.000
_cell.angle_alpha   90.00
_cell.angle_beta   90.00
_cell.angle_gamma   90.00
#
_symmetry.space_group_name_H-M   'P 1'
#
loop_
_entity.id
_entity.type
_entity.pdbx_description
1 polymer ?
#
loop_
_entity_poly.entity_id
_entity_poly.type
_entity_poly.pdbx_seq_one_letter_code
_entity_poly.pdbx_strand_id
1 'polypeptide(L)'
;MDITNPKVEDYIRNLLARHDENVLLEMEAEGKERNFPIIGRMVGVAVELLARAIGARRVFELGSGYGYSGYWFSRAVGPDGELHLTDGDPENERKALDYLGRAGLARPVQFHVGEAVAALGEAQGMFDIVYCDIDKDGYPGAWRAARDRIRIGGLFICDNTLWSGRVTGDPDIEDTRPELTAAIDEMNRAIAGDPGFVATILPIRDGVMVALRLG
;
A
#
# COMPACT_ATOMS: atom_id res chain seq x y z
N MET A 1 -8.91 -13.06 -14.14
CA MET A 1 -8.92 -14.29 -13.27
C MET A 1 -9.17 -13.86 -11.85
N ASP A 2 -10.06 -14.52 -11.13
CA ASP A 2 -10.18 -14.31 -9.69
C ASP A 2 -9.02 -15.07 -9.01
N ILE A 3 -8.09 -14.36 -8.42
CA ILE A 3 -6.91 -14.94 -7.74
C ILE A 3 -7.36 -15.74 -6.51
N THR A 4 -8.45 -15.31 -5.88
CA THR A 4 -9.08 -16.01 -4.77
C THR A 4 -10.54 -16.33 -5.09
N ASN A 5 -11.08 -17.39 -4.50
CA ASN A 5 -12.49 -17.74 -4.64
C ASN A 5 -13.35 -16.63 -3.96
N PRO A 6 -14.32 -16.00 -4.67
CA PRO A 6 -15.15 -14.94 -4.11
C PRO A 6 -15.84 -15.30 -2.79
N LYS A 7 -16.26 -16.56 -2.62
CA LYS A 7 -16.87 -17.03 -1.36
C LYS A 7 -15.87 -17.05 -0.21
N VAL A 8 -14.59 -17.29 -0.49
CA VAL A 8 -13.52 -17.21 0.53
C VAL A 8 -13.27 -15.75 0.91
N GLU A 9 -13.27 -14.86 -0.06
CA GLU A 9 -13.17 -13.41 0.20
C GLU A 9 -14.34 -12.89 1.04
N ASP A 10 -15.57 -13.28 0.70
CA ASP A 10 -16.76 -12.92 1.47
C ASP A 10 -16.68 -13.44 2.91
N TYR A 11 -16.22 -14.68 3.09
CA TYR A 11 -16.01 -15.24 4.42
C TYR A 11 -15.00 -14.42 5.24
N ILE A 12 -13.83 -14.11 4.66
CA ILE A 12 -12.80 -13.30 5.32
C ILE A 12 -13.35 -11.90 5.62
N ARG A 13 -14.02 -11.25 4.68
CA ARG A 13 -14.63 -9.93 4.85
C ARG A 13 -15.62 -9.91 6.03
N ASN A 14 -16.43 -10.95 6.16
CA ASN A 14 -17.38 -11.08 7.27
C ASN A 14 -16.65 -11.20 8.63
N LEU A 15 -15.50 -11.88 8.69
CA LEU A 15 -14.68 -11.93 9.91
C LEU A 15 -14.08 -10.56 10.27
N LEU A 16 -13.89 -9.68 9.29
CA LEU A 16 -13.34 -8.34 9.47
C LEU A 16 -14.40 -7.27 9.79
N ALA A 17 -15.69 -7.62 9.87
CA ALA A 17 -16.80 -6.69 10.18
C ALA A 17 -16.62 -5.98 11.54
N ARG A 18 -15.84 -6.51 12.47
CA ARG A 18 -15.46 -5.83 13.73
C ARG A 18 -14.73 -4.50 13.53
N HIS A 19 -14.24 -4.23 12.32
CA HIS A 19 -13.59 -2.98 11.94
C HIS A 19 -14.55 -2.00 11.25
N ASP A 20 -15.89 -2.17 11.42
CA ASP A 20 -16.91 -1.29 10.88
C ASP A 20 -16.99 0.02 11.68
N GLU A 21 -15.95 0.85 11.55
CA GLU A 21 -15.96 2.21 12.09
C GLU A 21 -16.63 3.15 11.07
N ASN A 22 -17.44 4.10 11.55
CA ASN A 22 -18.24 4.98 10.68
C ASN A 22 -17.39 5.69 9.62
N VAL A 23 -16.22 6.21 10.02
CA VAL A 23 -15.32 6.91 9.10
C VAL A 23 -14.80 5.98 8.01
N LEU A 24 -14.45 4.74 8.34
CA LEU A 24 -13.99 3.75 7.38
C LEU A 24 -15.09 3.40 6.37
N LEU A 25 -16.33 3.23 6.85
CA LEU A 25 -17.50 2.97 6.00
C LEU A 25 -17.76 4.14 5.04
N GLU A 26 -17.62 5.38 5.50
CA GLU A 26 -17.75 6.57 4.66
C GLU A 26 -16.66 6.62 3.59
N MET A 27 -15.40 6.35 3.94
CA MET A 27 -14.29 6.27 2.98
C MET A 27 -14.56 5.20 1.91
N GLU A 28 -15.07 4.04 2.29
CA GLU A 28 -15.43 2.98 1.35
C GLU A 28 -16.61 3.37 0.44
N ALA A 29 -17.61 4.06 0.99
CA ALA A 29 -18.75 4.57 0.21
C ALA A 29 -18.31 5.62 -0.81
N GLU A 30 -17.44 6.56 -0.41
CA GLU A 30 -16.87 7.56 -1.33
C GLU A 30 -16.04 6.90 -2.44
N GLY A 31 -15.19 5.93 -2.11
CA GLY A 31 -14.42 5.19 -3.10
C GLY A 31 -15.30 4.54 -4.16
N LYS A 32 -16.40 3.94 -3.71
CA LYS A 32 -17.39 3.33 -4.62
C LYS A 32 -18.11 4.36 -5.46
N GLU A 33 -18.58 5.46 -4.86
CA GLU A 33 -19.32 6.53 -5.57
C GLU A 33 -18.45 7.20 -6.63
N ARG A 34 -17.21 7.50 -6.32
CA ARG A 34 -16.25 8.15 -7.22
C ARG A 34 -15.56 7.19 -8.18
N ASN A 35 -15.80 5.89 -8.06
CA ASN A 35 -15.01 4.85 -8.74
C ASN A 35 -13.50 5.04 -8.51
N PHE A 36 -13.13 5.47 -7.29
CA PHE A 36 -11.74 5.65 -6.89
C PHE A 36 -11.20 4.34 -6.30
N PRO A 37 -10.07 3.82 -6.80
CA PRO A 37 -9.52 2.56 -6.31
C PRO A 37 -9.01 2.72 -4.88
N ILE A 38 -9.39 1.79 -4.01
CA ILE A 38 -8.88 1.66 -2.65
C ILE A 38 -8.43 0.23 -2.39
N ILE A 39 -7.48 0.05 -1.51
CA ILE A 39 -6.92 -1.27 -1.19
C ILE A 39 -7.94 -2.22 -0.53
N GLY A 40 -9.01 -1.68 0.04
CA GLY A 40 -10.04 -2.44 0.75
C GLY A 40 -9.56 -3.04 2.07
N ARG A 41 -10.52 -3.57 2.86
CA ARG A 41 -10.26 -4.02 4.25
C ARG A 41 -9.27 -5.16 4.37
N MET A 42 -9.31 -6.12 3.45
CA MET A 42 -8.43 -7.30 3.54
C MET A 42 -6.97 -6.88 3.50
N VAL A 43 -6.60 -6.02 2.56
CA VAL A 43 -5.25 -5.46 2.49
C VAL A 43 -5.01 -4.50 3.65
N GLY A 44 -5.98 -3.64 3.97
CA GLY A 44 -5.86 -2.69 5.09
C GLY A 44 -5.53 -3.37 6.43
N VAL A 45 -6.26 -4.43 6.80
CA VAL A 45 -5.96 -5.19 8.01
C VAL A 45 -4.62 -5.92 7.91
N ALA A 46 -4.25 -6.41 6.73
CA ALA A 46 -2.96 -7.08 6.54
C ALA A 46 -1.79 -6.10 6.73
N VAL A 47 -1.85 -4.88 6.19
CA VAL A 47 -0.78 -3.89 6.39
C VAL A 47 -0.73 -3.39 7.83
N GLU A 48 -1.88 -3.20 8.53
CA GLU A 48 -1.90 -2.90 9.96
C GLU A 48 -1.23 -4.03 10.77
N LEU A 49 -1.55 -5.28 10.48
CA LEU A 49 -0.97 -6.44 11.15
C LEU A 49 0.54 -6.50 10.94
N LEU A 50 1.02 -6.35 9.70
CA LEU A 50 2.45 -6.35 9.38
C LEU A 50 3.17 -5.20 10.09
N ALA A 51 2.61 -3.99 10.06
CA ALA A 51 3.18 -2.83 10.74
C ALA A 51 3.31 -3.06 12.26
N ARG A 52 2.28 -3.59 12.89
CA ARG A 52 2.32 -3.95 14.32
C ARG A 52 3.31 -5.07 14.62
N ALA A 53 3.39 -6.09 13.77
CA ALA A 53 4.28 -7.24 13.95
C ALA A 53 5.76 -6.85 13.99
N ILE A 54 6.18 -5.84 13.22
CA ILE A 54 7.56 -5.32 13.24
C ILE A 54 7.75 -4.14 14.19
N GLY A 55 6.70 -3.73 14.92
CA GLY A 55 6.72 -2.56 15.78
C GLY A 55 6.98 -1.26 15.03
N ALA A 56 6.41 -1.11 13.83
CA ALA A 56 6.61 0.05 12.99
C ALA A 56 6.19 1.36 13.69
N ARG A 57 7.03 2.36 13.58
CA ARG A 57 6.82 3.72 14.09
C ARG A 57 6.88 4.76 13.00
N ARG A 58 7.54 4.45 11.89
CA ARG A 58 7.82 5.40 10.82
C ARG A 58 7.50 4.76 9.47
N VAL A 59 6.45 5.25 8.82
CA VAL A 59 5.93 4.72 7.55
C VAL A 59 5.94 5.81 6.49
N PHE A 60 6.34 5.47 5.27
CA PHE A 60 6.23 6.32 4.10
C PHE A 60 5.34 5.63 3.05
N GLU A 61 4.32 6.31 2.59
CA GLU A 61 3.38 5.81 1.60
C GLU A 61 3.52 6.57 0.28
N LEU A 62 3.79 5.84 -0.77
CA LEU A 62 3.84 6.31 -2.15
C LEU A 62 2.46 6.07 -2.78
N GLY A 63 1.70 7.16 -3.00
CA GLY A 63 0.34 7.08 -3.54
C GLY A 63 -0.70 6.74 -2.48
N SER A 64 -1.22 7.74 -1.79
CA SER A 64 -2.12 7.54 -0.65
C SER A 64 -3.59 7.83 -0.97
N GLY A 65 -3.87 8.43 -2.14
CA GLY A 65 -5.20 8.93 -2.44
C GLY A 65 -5.73 9.78 -1.28
N TYR A 66 -6.98 9.62 -0.94
CA TYR A 66 -7.60 10.31 0.21
C TYR A 66 -7.38 9.59 1.56
N GLY A 67 -6.30 8.78 1.70
CA GLY A 67 -5.80 8.30 2.99
C GLY A 67 -6.43 7.00 3.50
N TYR A 68 -7.03 6.17 2.65
CA TYR A 68 -7.64 4.91 3.08
C TYR A 68 -6.60 3.92 3.67
N SER A 69 -5.48 3.73 3.02
CA SER A 69 -4.33 2.97 3.53
C SER A 69 -3.69 3.66 4.74
N GLY A 70 -3.60 4.99 4.71
CA GLY A 70 -3.13 5.82 5.81
C GLY A 70 -3.93 5.61 7.10
N TYR A 71 -5.23 5.34 7.02
CA TYR A 71 -6.06 4.98 8.18
C TYR A 71 -5.49 3.75 8.92
N TRP A 72 -5.15 2.69 8.21
CA TRP A 72 -4.61 1.46 8.80
C TRP A 72 -3.20 1.63 9.35
N PHE A 73 -2.34 2.35 8.63
CA PHE A 73 -1.00 2.67 9.11
C PHE A 73 -1.01 3.57 10.35
N SER A 74 -1.87 4.61 10.39
CA SER A 74 -2.00 5.48 11.57
C SER A 74 -2.39 4.70 12.82
N ARG A 75 -3.29 3.73 12.71
CA ARG A 75 -3.66 2.83 13.81
C ARG A 75 -2.48 1.98 14.30
N ALA A 76 -1.60 1.58 13.38
CA ALA A 76 -0.45 0.73 13.70
C ALA A 76 0.66 1.53 14.39
N VAL A 77 1.07 2.67 13.81
CA VAL A 77 2.17 3.48 14.35
C VAL A 77 1.79 4.23 15.63
N GLY A 78 0.50 4.51 15.81
CA GLY A 78 -0.04 5.23 16.97
C GLY A 78 0.32 6.72 16.98
N PRO A 79 -0.13 7.47 18.01
CA PRO A 79 -0.03 8.93 18.04
C PRO A 79 1.40 9.47 18.15
N ASP A 80 2.34 8.66 18.58
CA ASP A 80 3.76 9.02 18.74
C ASP A 80 4.62 8.48 17.57
N GLY A 81 3.97 7.94 16.54
CA GLY A 81 4.61 7.52 15.29
C GLY A 81 4.72 8.66 14.28
N GLU A 82 5.18 8.32 13.09
CA GLU A 82 5.33 9.22 11.94
C GLU A 82 4.82 8.50 10.69
N LEU A 83 3.85 9.12 10.01
CA LEU A 83 3.26 8.60 8.77
C LEU A 83 3.32 9.68 7.70
N HIS A 84 4.11 9.43 6.66
CA HIS A 84 4.14 10.26 5.47
C HIS A 84 3.19 9.71 4.43
N LEU A 85 2.26 10.53 3.98
CA LEU A 85 1.33 10.24 2.88
C LEU A 85 1.70 11.11 1.68
N THR A 86 1.52 10.59 0.47
CA THR A 86 1.79 11.34 -0.76
C THR A 86 0.66 11.17 -1.76
N ASP A 87 0.27 12.25 -2.42
CA ASP A 87 -0.62 12.23 -3.58
C ASP A 87 -0.43 13.49 -4.43
N GLY A 88 -0.70 13.41 -5.72
CA GLY A 88 -0.59 14.56 -6.62
C GLY A 88 -1.75 15.55 -6.52
N ASP A 89 -2.90 15.13 -5.95
CA ASP A 89 -4.10 15.94 -5.85
C ASP A 89 -4.25 16.55 -4.44
N PRO A 90 -4.20 17.89 -4.29
CA PRO A 90 -4.39 18.56 -3.00
C PRO A 90 -5.79 18.33 -2.40
N GLU A 91 -6.79 17.95 -3.20
CA GLU A 91 -8.09 17.57 -2.67
C GLU A 91 -8.02 16.24 -1.90
N ASN A 92 -7.16 15.32 -2.32
CA ASN A 92 -6.91 14.07 -1.59
C ASN A 92 -6.22 14.34 -0.24
N GLU A 93 -5.28 15.31 -0.16
CA GLU A 93 -4.73 15.77 1.12
C GLU A 93 -5.84 16.24 2.07
N ARG A 94 -6.67 17.19 1.59
CA ARG A 94 -7.76 17.76 2.40
C ARG A 94 -8.69 16.68 2.94
N LYS A 95 -9.07 15.71 2.09
CA LYS A 95 -9.94 14.60 2.47
C LYS A 95 -9.27 13.64 3.44
N ALA A 96 -8.01 13.28 3.19
CA ALA A 96 -7.25 12.39 4.07
C ALA A 96 -7.17 12.97 5.48
N LEU A 97 -6.82 14.25 5.60
CA LEU A 97 -6.72 14.94 6.90
C LEU A 97 -8.08 15.05 7.60
N ASP A 98 -9.19 15.29 6.86
CA ASP A 98 -10.54 15.28 7.41
C ASP A 98 -10.92 13.91 7.97
N TYR A 99 -10.82 12.86 7.15
CA TYR A 99 -11.17 11.50 7.57
C TYR A 99 -10.32 11.04 8.75
N LEU A 100 -9.00 11.20 8.68
CA LEU A 100 -8.09 10.80 9.75
C LEU A 100 -8.30 11.65 11.01
N GLY A 101 -8.63 12.93 10.86
CA GLY A 101 -8.98 13.83 11.97
C GLY A 101 -10.24 13.35 12.70
N ARG A 102 -11.30 13.02 11.96
CA ARG A 102 -12.57 12.51 12.52
C ARG A 102 -12.41 11.13 13.16
N ALA A 103 -11.47 10.32 12.67
CA ALA A 103 -11.11 9.05 13.29
C ALA A 103 -10.16 9.20 14.50
N GLY A 104 -9.67 10.39 14.82
CA GLY A 104 -8.66 10.62 15.86
C GLY A 104 -7.26 10.09 15.51
N LEU A 105 -6.97 9.92 14.22
CA LEU A 105 -5.76 9.28 13.67
C LEU A 105 -4.81 10.25 12.94
N ALA A 106 -5.12 11.57 12.91
CA ALA A 106 -4.34 12.53 12.13
C ALA A 106 -3.01 12.93 12.79
N ARG A 107 -2.80 12.66 14.08
CA ARG A 107 -1.62 13.16 14.83
C ARG A 107 -0.27 12.74 14.22
N PRO A 108 -0.06 11.49 13.77
CA PRO A 108 1.21 11.08 13.19
C PRO A 108 1.40 11.50 11.73
N VAL A 109 0.39 12.11 11.10
CA VAL A 109 0.31 12.26 9.64
C VAL A 109 1.01 13.53 9.16
N GLN A 110 1.87 13.38 8.16
CA GLN A 110 2.44 14.44 7.33
C GLN A 110 2.06 14.12 5.87
N PHE A 111 1.31 15.01 5.23
CA PHE A 111 0.90 14.83 3.84
C PHE A 111 1.78 15.67 2.91
N HIS A 112 2.23 15.07 1.81
CA HIS A 112 3.05 15.70 0.79
C HIS A 112 2.29 15.72 -0.54
N VAL A 113 1.88 16.90 -0.99
CA VAL A 113 1.24 17.05 -2.29
C VAL A 113 2.33 17.14 -3.36
N GLY A 114 2.37 16.16 -4.28
CA GLY A 114 3.35 16.12 -5.36
C GLY A 114 3.71 14.70 -5.81
N GLU A 115 4.86 14.60 -6.48
CA GLU A 115 5.36 13.31 -6.96
C GLU A 115 5.93 12.49 -5.79
N ALA A 116 5.45 11.26 -5.65
CA ALA A 116 5.65 10.44 -4.47
C ALA A 116 7.12 10.02 -4.26
N VAL A 117 7.82 9.64 -5.35
CA VAL A 117 9.22 9.20 -5.27
C VAL A 117 10.15 10.37 -4.96
N ALA A 118 9.85 11.57 -5.49
CA ALA A 118 10.58 12.79 -5.16
C ALA A 118 10.42 13.15 -3.68
N ALA A 119 9.19 13.08 -3.15
CA ALA A 119 8.91 13.33 -1.74
C ALA A 119 9.65 12.33 -0.82
N LEU A 120 9.73 11.04 -1.21
CA LEU A 120 10.55 10.06 -0.49
C LEU A 120 12.03 10.45 -0.51
N GLY A 121 12.52 10.97 -1.63
CA GLY A 121 13.91 11.43 -1.77
C GLY A 121 14.26 12.58 -0.82
N GLU A 122 13.33 13.49 -0.60
CA GLU A 122 13.49 14.68 0.27
C GLU A 122 13.32 14.35 1.77
N ALA A 123 12.56 13.32 2.10
CA ALA A 123 12.33 12.91 3.48
C ALA A 123 13.65 12.44 4.14
N GLN A 124 13.83 12.73 5.42
CA GLN A 124 15.06 12.39 6.15
C GLN A 124 14.98 11.01 6.83
N GLY A 125 16.12 10.32 6.95
CA GLY A 125 16.24 9.09 7.73
C GLY A 125 15.68 7.85 7.05
N MET A 126 15.60 6.76 7.81
CA MET A 126 15.10 5.46 7.37
C MET A 126 13.66 5.26 7.81
N PHE A 127 12.93 4.42 7.10
CA PHE A 127 11.56 4.05 7.42
C PHE A 127 11.46 2.59 7.88
N ASP A 128 10.50 2.31 8.74
CA ASP A 128 10.13 0.94 9.11
C ASP A 128 9.39 0.25 7.97
N ILE A 129 8.55 1.02 7.26
CA ILE A 129 7.81 0.56 6.10
C ILE A 129 7.86 1.65 5.02
N VAL A 130 8.09 1.23 3.77
CA VAL A 130 7.72 1.99 2.58
C VAL A 130 6.62 1.19 1.88
N TYR A 131 5.44 1.80 1.75
CA TYR A 131 4.28 1.24 1.07
C TYR A 131 4.11 1.90 -0.29
N CYS A 132 3.80 1.11 -1.33
CA CYS A 132 3.69 1.58 -2.70
C CYS A 132 2.34 1.20 -3.32
N ASP A 133 1.58 2.21 -3.74
CA ASP A 133 0.33 2.05 -4.51
C ASP A 133 0.17 3.24 -5.49
N ILE A 134 1.23 3.52 -6.27
CA ILE A 134 1.24 4.52 -7.33
C ILE A 134 0.78 3.93 -8.67
N ASP A 135 0.84 4.71 -9.74
CA ASP A 135 0.67 4.21 -11.10
C ASP A 135 1.73 3.16 -11.44
N LYS A 136 1.32 2.12 -12.14
CA LYS A 136 2.09 0.86 -12.28
C LYS A 136 3.39 1.00 -13.08
N ASP A 137 3.47 1.97 -13.98
CA ASP A 137 4.70 2.32 -14.70
C ASP A 137 5.80 2.88 -13.79
N GLY A 138 5.41 3.48 -12.64
CA GLY A 138 6.31 3.97 -11.60
C GLY A 138 6.92 2.89 -10.70
N TYR A 139 6.42 1.65 -10.70
CA TYR A 139 6.81 0.60 -9.74
C TYR A 139 8.31 0.29 -9.70
N PRO A 140 9.01 0.10 -10.84
CA PRO A 140 10.46 -0.15 -10.79
C PRO A 140 11.24 1.02 -10.20
N GLY A 141 10.79 2.25 -10.46
CA GLY A 141 11.37 3.48 -9.90
C GLY A 141 11.16 3.57 -8.39
N ALA A 142 9.94 3.28 -7.94
CA ALA A 142 9.58 3.26 -6.52
C ALA A 142 10.44 2.25 -5.72
N TRP A 143 10.61 1.04 -6.23
CA TRP A 143 11.50 0.05 -5.60
C TRP A 143 12.93 0.54 -5.49
N ARG A 144 13.51 1.05 -6.61
CA ARG A 144 14.89 1.58 -6.61
C ARG A 144 15.10 2.70 -5.59
N ALA A 145 14.11 3.58 -5.45
CA ALA A 145 14.16 4.67 -4.48
C ALA A 145 13.96 4.22 -3.04
N ALA A 146 13.07 3.23 -2.82
CA ALA A 146 12.65 2.79 -1.50
C ALA A 146 13.65 1.84 -0.83
N ARG A 147 14.29 0.93 -1.58
CA ARG A 147 15.07 -0.18 -1.02
C ARG A 147 16.14 0.25 0.00
N ASP A 148 16.82 1.35 -0.27
CA ASP A 148 17.87 1.87 0.59
C ASP A 148 17.37 2.82 1.68
N ARG A 149 16.05 3.12 1.69
CA ARG A 149 15.37 3.96 2.68
C ARG A 149 14.64 3.15 3.76
N ILE A 150 14.61 1.84 3.65
CA ILE A 150 14.00 0.92 4.61
C ILE A 150 15.09 0.48 5.60
N ARG A 151 14.83 0.53 6.91
CA ARG A 151 15.79 0.01 7.89
C ARG A 151 15.92 -1.52 7.81
N ILE A 152 17.00 -2.08 8.36
CA ILE A 152 17.12 -3.54 8.57
C ILE A 152 15.97 -4.02 9.46
N GLY A 153 15.31 -5.10 9.05
CA GLY A 153 14.08 -5.60 9.67
C GLY A 153 12.83 -4.79 9.34
N GLY A 154 12.92 -3.80 8.45
CA GLY A 154 11.78 -3.06 7.89
C GLY A 154 11.22 -3.72 6.63
N LEU A 155 10.09 -3.21 6.13
CA LEU A 155 9.34 -3.79 5.03
C LEU A 155 9.21 -2.82 3.85
N PHE A 156 9.37 -3.35 2.64
CA PHE A 156 8.72 -2.81 1.46
C PHE A 156 7.43 -3.57 1.23
N ILE A 157 6.33 -2.85 1.00
CA ILE A 157 5.03 -3.45 0.71
C ILE A 157 4.48 -2.78 -0.55
N CYS A 158 3.96 -3.55 -1.52
CA CYS A 158 3.38 -2.99 -2.73
C CYS A 158 2.07 -3.71 -3.09
N ASP A 159 1.02 -2.95 -3.40
CA ASP A 159 -0.28 -3.51 -3.84
C ASP A 159 -0.28 -3.85 -5.34
N ASN A 160 -1.27 -4.60 -5.79
CA ASN A 160 -1.56 -4.98 -7.19
C ASN A 160 -0.40 -5.69 -7.93
N THR A 161 0.40 -6.46 -7.23
CA THR A 161 1.60 -7.09 -7.81
C THR A 161 1.32 -8.35 -8.63
N LEU A 162 0.09 -8.87 -8.62
CA LEU A 162 -0.37 -9.96 -9.50
C LEU A 162 -1.09 -9.46 -10.74
N TRP A 163 -1.57 -8.21 -10.74
CA TRP A 163 -2.17 -7.53 -11.89
C TRP A 163 -3.25 -8.36 -12.59
N SER A 164 -4.20 -8.89 -11.79
CA SER A 164 -5.27 -9.80 -12.24
C SER A 164 -4.73 -11.06 -12.96
N GLY A 165 -3.54 -11.50 -12.58
CA GLY A 165 -2.87 -12.66 -13.17
C GLY A 165 -2.07 -12.37 -14.44
N ARG A 166 -2.09 -11.15 -14.99
CA ARG A 166 -1.39 -10.80 -16.25
C ARG A 166 0.11 -11.03 -16.18
N VAL A 167 0.72 -10.84 -15.01
CA VAL A 167 2.16 -11.09 -14.79
C VAL A 167 2.58 -12.55 -15.02
N THR A 168 1.63 -13.49 -15.10
CA THR A 168 1.92 -14.91 -15.38
C THR A 168 2.24 -15.18 -16.84
N GLY A 169 1.85 -14.29 -17.75
CA GLY A 169 1.94 -14.51 -19.20
C GLY A 169 0.99 -15.60 -19.72
N ASP A 170 -0.05 -15.96 -18.94
CA ASP A 170 -1.07 -16.92 -19.34
C ASP A 170 -1.83 -16.40 -20.58
N PRO A 171 -1.83 -17.10 -21.72
CA PRO A 171 -2.48 -16.67 -22.95
C PRO A 171 -4.02 -16.56 -22.82
N ASP A 172 -4.61 -17.18 -21.83
CA ASP A 172 -6.05 -17.10 -21.57
C ASP A 172 -6.43 -15.81 -20.79
N ILE A 173 -5.44 -15.03 -20.33
CA ILE A 173 -5.66 -13.76 -19.64
C ILE A 173 -5.38 -12.61 -20.62
N GLU A 174 -6.43 -11.86 -20.96
CA GLU A 174 -6.27 -10.69 -21.82
C GLU A 174 -5.43 -9.60 -21.13
N ASP A 175 -4.35 -9.19 -21.78
CA ASP A 175 -3.51 -8.08 -21.34
C ASP A 175 -3.66 -6.88 -22.28
N THR A 176 -4.48 -5.93 -21.85
CA THR A 176 -4.75 -4.68 -22.59
C THR A 176 -3.73 -3.59 -22.31
N ARG A 177 -2.80 -3.80 -21.37
CA ARG A 177 -1.76 -2.83 -20.98
C ARG A 177 -0.42 -3.54 -20.68
N PRO A 178 0.19 -4.18 -21.71
CA PRO A 178 1.38 -4.99 -21.53
C PRO A 178 2.59 -4.21 -21.00
N GLU A 179 2.65 -2.91 -21.25
CA GLU A 179 3.69 -2.03 -20.70
C GLU A 179 3.62 -1.92 -19.15
N LEU A 180 2.41 -1.88 -18.59
CA LEU A 180 2.22 -1.86 -17.15
C LEU A 180 2.49 -3.23 -16.53
N THR A 181 2.08 -4.29 -17.22
CA THR A 181 2.39 -5.67 -16.83
C THR A 181 3.90 -5.89 -16.78
N ALA A 182 4.63 -5.41 -17.79
CA ALA A 182 6.08 -5.50 -17.83
C ALA A 182 6.75 -4.74 -16.67
N ALA A 183 6.26 -3.55 -16.34
CA ALA A 183 6.78 -2.76 -15.21
C ALA A 183 6.57 -3.46 -13.85
N ILE A 184 5.39 -4.05 -13.65
CA ILE A 184 5.10 -4.83 -12.44
C ILE A 184 6.00 -6.07 -12.35
N ASP A 185 6.14 -6.84 -13.45
CA ASP A 185 6.99 -8.04 -13.48
C ASP A 185 8.47 -7.67 -13.27
N GLU A 186 8.96 -6.57 -13.86
CA GLU A 186 10.31 -6.04 -13.60
C GLU A 186 10.54 -5.80 -12.11
N MET A 187 9.61 -5.08 -11.45
CA MET A 187 9.72 -4.83 -10.01
C MET A 187 9.67 -6.13 -9.21
N ASN A 188 8.70 -7.01 -9.50
CA ASN A 188 8.56 -8.29 -8.79
C ASN A 188 9.85 -9.13 -8.86
N ARG A 189 10.45 -9.23 -10.04
CA ARG A 189 11.73 -9.95 -10.23
C ARG A 189 12.90 -9.27 -9.56
N ALA A 190 12.96 -7.93 -9.62
CA ALA A 190 14.01 -7.16 -8.95
C ALA A 190 13.98 -7.37 -7.43
N ILE A 191 12.79 -7.37 -6.82
CA ILE A 191 12.62 -7.63 -5.38
C ILE A 191 12.98 -9.08 -5.05
N ALA A 192 12.43 -10.05 -5.79
CA ALA A 192 12.67 -11.47 -5.54
C ALA A 192 14.15 -11.88 -5.72
N GLY A 193 14.88 -11.18 -6.58
CA GLY A 193 16.31 -11.41 -6.83
C GLY A 193 17.24 -10.61 -5.93
N ASP A 194 16.74 -9.74 -5.05
CA ASP A 194 17.60 -8.92 -4.19
C ASP A 194 18.06 -9.71 -2.95
N PRO A 195 19.38 -10.01 -2.81
CA PRO A 195 19.88 -10.78 -1.67
C PRO A 195 19.78 -10.05 -0.33
N GLY A 196 19.55 -8.75 -0.33
CA GLY A 196 19.33 -7.94 0.88
C GLY A 196 17.90 -8.06 1.44
N PHE A 197 17.02 -8.80 0.75
CA PHE A 197 15.63 -8.94 1.14
C PHE A 197 15.17 -10.41 1.08
N VAL A 198 14.23 -10.76 1.95
CA VAL A 198 13.38 -11.94 1.78
C VAL A 198 11.97 -11.47 1.42
N ALA A 199 11.45 -11.96 0.31
CA ALA A 199 10.20 -11.44 -0.25
C ALA A 199 9.24 -12.54 -0.67
N THR A 200 7.95 -12.22 -0.63
CA THR A 200 6.87 -13.04 -1.19
C THR A 200 5.71 -12.16 -1.62
N ILE A 201 4.86 -12.68 -2.50
CA ILE A 201 3.57 -12.07 -2.81
C ILE A 201 2.50 -12.81 -2.01
N LEU A 202 1.79 -12.08 -1.15
CA LEU A 202 0.59 -12.59 -0.49
C LEU A 202 -0.56 -12.53 -1.50
N PRO A 203 -1.27 -13.63 -1.79
CA PRO A 203 -2.35 -13.66 -2.77
C PRO A 203 -3.66 -13.11 -2.17
N ILE A 204 -3.61 -11.86 -1.70
CA ILE A 204 -4.75 -11.10 -1.18
C ILE A 204 -5.19 -10.15 -2.27
N ARG A 205 -6.45 -10.22 -2.70
CA ARG A 205 -6.98 -9.41 -3.82
C ARG A 205 -6.10 -9.55 -5.06
N ASP A 206 -5.49 -8.46 -5.50
CA ASP A 206 -4.62 -8.42 -6.70
C ASP A 206 -3.13 -8.60 -6.37
N GLY A 207 -2.84 -9.23 -5.24
CA GLY A 207 -1.49 -9.56 -4.78
C GLY A 207 -0.81 -8.41 -4.05
N VAL A 208 -0.28 -8.72 -2.88
CA VAL A 208 0.50 -7.78 -2.05
C VAL A 208 1.92 -8.32 -1.91
N MET A 209 2.87 -7.64 -2.54
CA MET A 209 4.29 -7.90 -2.33
C MET A 209 4.68 -7.48 -0.92
N VAL A 210 5.38 -8.34 -0.21
CA VAL A 210 5.98 -8.04 1.09
C VAL A 210 7.45 -8.45 1.05
N ALA A 211 8.35 -7.50 1.24
CA ALA A 211 9.79 -7.74 1.25
C ALA A 211 10.42 -7.20 2.54
N LEU A 212 11.03 -8.08 3.32
CA LEU A 212 11.71 -7.78 4.58
C LEU A 212 13.20 -7.55 4.32
N ARG A 213 13.73 -6.40 4.75
CA ARG A 213 15.16 -6.10 4.64
C ARG A 213 15.98 -6.89 5.65
N LEU A 214 17.01 -7.61 5.18
CA LEU A 214 17.88 -8.46 5.99
C LEU A 214 19.16 -7.76 6.44
N GLY A 215 19.76 -6.95 5.58
CA GLY A 215 21.04 -6.29 5.83
C GLY A 215 21.38 -5.19 4.83
#